data_3983ecd2ca1d2431735a21be73217060
#
_entry.id   3983ecd2ca1d2431735a21be73217060
#
_cell.length_a   1.000
_cell.length_b   1.000
_cell.length_c   1.000
_cell.angle_alpha   90.00
_cell.angle_beta   90.00
_cell.angle_gamma   90.00
#
_symmetry.space_group_name_H-M   'P 1'
#
loop_
_entity.id
_entity.type
_entity.pdbx_description
1 polymer ?
#
loop_
_entity_poly.entity_id
_entity_poly.type
_entity_poly.pdbx_seq_one_letter_code
_entity_poly.pdbx_strand_id
1 'polypeptide(L)' 'PVTRDPVERMVMNALTGGKGLHIDQLQAETGLDPGALAVSLLQLELNGRISALPGRIYRSKTIGTALSGY' A
#
# COMPACT_ATOMS: atom_id res chain seq x y z
N PRO A 1 9.04 -9.92 8.32
CA PRO A 1 8.83 -8.80 8.64
C PRO A 1 9.09 -7.64 7.76
N VAL A 2 10.27 -7.25 7.58
CA VAL A 2 10.48 -6.09 6.78
C VAL A 2 10.39 -6.40 5.31
N THR A 3 9.75 -5.55 4.57
CA THR A 3 9.67 -5.68 3.15
C THR A 3 11.04 -5.47 2.54
N ARG A 4 11.50 -6.41 1.75
CA ARG A 4 12.76 -6.31 1.09
C ARG A 4 12.64 -5.73 -0.28
N ASP A 5 11.45 -5.79 -0.86
CA ASP A 5 11.22 -5.30 -2.20
C ASP A 5 11.18 -3.78 -2.18
N PRO A 6 12.10 -3.11 -2.88
CA PRO A 6 12.09 -1.64 -2.90
C PRO A 6 10.81 -1.06 -3.47
N VAL A 7 10.18 -1.76 -4.40
CA VAL A 7 8.92 -1.29 -4.98
C VAL A 7 7.82 -1.27 -3.94
N GLU A 8 7.72 -2.33 -3.15
CA GLU A 8 6.73 -2.38 -2.08
C GLU A 8 6.99 -1.31 -1.03
N ARG A 9 8.24 -1.06 -0.75
CA ARG A 9 8.62 -0.04 0.20
C ARG A 9 8.20 1.35 -0.28
N MET A 10 8.36 1.63 -1.56
CA MET A 10 7.94 2.90 -2.13
C MET A 10 6.43 3.08 -2.00
N VAL A 11 5.69 2.01 -2.24
CA VAL A 11 4.24 2.06 -2.12
C VAL A 11 3.83 2.30 -0.68
N MET A 12 4.44 1.58 0.25
CA MET A 12 4.11 1.75 1.67
C MET A 12 4.45 3.16 2.15
N ASN A 13 5.55 3.71 1.68
CA ASN A 13 5.91 5.09 2.04
C ASN A 13 4.89 6.09 1.53
N ALA A 14 4.37 5.88 0.33
CA ALA A 14 3.35 6.76 -0.21
C ALA A 14 2.06 6.69 0.58
N LEU A 15 1.80 5.54 1.18
CA LEU A 15 0.58 5.33 1.96
C LEU A 15 0.73 5.64 3.45
N THR A 16 1.87 6.16 3.83
CA THR A 16 2.13 6.51 5.22
C THR A 16 1.12 7.55 5.69
N GLY A 17 0.65 7.43 6.87
CA GLY A 17 -0.30 8.37 7.44
C GLY A 17 -1.73 7.88 7.43
N GLY A 18 -1.97 6.75 6.81
CA GLY A 18 -3.30 6.14 6.82
C GLY A 18 -4.31 6.74 5.90
N LYS A 19 -3.92 7.70 5.04
CA LYS A 19 -4.85 8.25 4.10
C LYS A 19 -4.95 7.38 2.89
N GLY A 20 -6.14 7.29 2.32
CA GLY A 20 -6.34 6.56 1.10
C GLY A 20 -5.82 7.32 -0.09
N LEU A 21 -5.16 6.62 -1.01
CA LEU A 21 -4.71 7.22 -2.25
C LEU A 21 -5.27 6.42 -3.41
N HIS A 22 -5.74 7.15 -4.41
CA HIS A 22 -6.17 6.51 -5.65
C HIS A 22 -4.94 5.95 -6.37
N ILE A 23 -5.16 4.88 -7.13
CA ILE A 23 -4.05 4.22 -7.83
C ILE A 23 -3.28 5.20 -8.71
N ASP A 24 -3.96 6.16 -9.32
CA ASP A 24 -3.28 7.16 -10.14
C ASP A 24 -2.35 8.04 -9.32
N GLN A 25 -2.76 8.35 -8.10
CA GLN A 25 -1.91 9.11 -7.19
C GLN A 25 -0.73 8.31 -6.75
N LEU A 26 -0.93 7.02 -6.50
CA LEU A 26 0.17 6.14 -6.14
C LEU A 26 1.19 6.06 -7.26
N GLN A 27 0.70 5.97 -8.48
CA GLN A 27 1.60 5.93 -9.63
C GLN A 27 2.40 7.22 -9.74
N ALA A 28 1.74 8.34 -9.56
CA ALA A 28 2.42 9.63 -9.63
C ALA A 28 3.45 9.80 -8.51
N GLU A 29 3.12 9.36 -7.32
CA GLU A 29 4.01 9.52 -6.17
C GLU A 29 5.19 8.57 -6.21
N THR A 30 4.99 7.37 -6.70
CA THR A 30 6.06 6.37 -6.72
C THR A 30 6.85 6.39 -8.00
N GLY A 31 6.27 6.89 -9.08
CA GLY A 31 6.91 6.86 -10.38
C GLY A 31 7.03 5.47 -10.96
N LEU A 32 6.28 4.51 -10.43
CA LEU A 32 6.38 3.14 -10.88
C LEU A 32 5.60 2.91 -12.15
N ASP A 33 6.07 1.95 -12.92
CA ASP A 33 5.33 1.44 -14.06
C ASP A 33 3.99 0.87 -13.58
N PRO A 34 2.90 1.05 -14.34
CA PRO A 34 1.59 0.56 -13.90
C PRO A 34 1.57 -0.94 -13.59
N GLY A 35 2.28 -1.74 -14.37
CA GLY A 35 2.33 -3.16 -14.12
C GLY A 35 3.03 -3.49 -12.82
N ALA A 36 4.15 -2.84 -12.57
CA ALA A 36 4.90 -3.07 -11.32
C ALA A 36 4.08 -2.61 -10.13
N LEU A 37 3.38 -1.50 -10.26
CA LEU A 37 2.54 -1.00 -9.19
C LEU A 37 1.41 -1.97 -8.89
N ALA A 38 0.75 -2.49 -9.91
CA ALA A 38 -0.35 -3.42 -9.74
C ALA A 38 0.09 -4.68 -9.02
N VAL A 39 1.23 -5.23 -9.40
CA VAL A 39 1.77 -6.43 -8.76
C VAL A 39 2.09 -6.16 -7.30
N SER A 40 2.71 -5.02 -7.02
CA SER A 40 3.05 -4.68 -5.65
C SER A 40 1.83 -4.48 -4.79
N LEU A 41 0.81 -3.82 -5.32
CA LEU A 41 -0.43 -3.61 -4.59
C LEU A 41 -1.09 -4.94 -4.27
N LEU A 42 -1.12 -5.85 -5.24
CA LEU A 42 -1.70 -7.15 -5.01
C LEU A 42 -0.95 -7.90 -3.91
N GLN A 43 0.36 -7.90 -3.96
CA GLN A 43 1.14 -8.60 -2.96
C GLN A 43 0.98 -8.00 -1.57
N LEU A 44 0.97 -6.69 -1.48
CA LEU A 44 0.77 -6.03 -0.21
C LEU A 44 -0.61 -6.31 0.37
N GLU A 45 -1.60 -6.37 -0.49
CA GLU A 45 -2.95 -6.69 -0.06
C GLU A 45 -3.03 -8.12 0.44
N LEU A 46 -2.43 -9.06 -0.27
CA LEU A 46 -2.41 -10.45 0.13
C LEU A 46 -1.68 -10.65 1.46
N ASN A 47 -0.69 -9.84 1.72
CA ASN A 47 0.05 -9.91 2.97
C ASN A 47 -0.61 -9.12 4.10
N GLY A 48 -1.76 -8.52 3.83
CA GLY A 48 -2.49 -7.80 4.86
C GLY A 48 -1.89 -6.46 5.24
N ARG A 49 -1.06 -5.90 4.38
CA ARG A 49 -0.41 -4.62 4.69
C ARG A 49 -1.20 -3.43 4.21
N ILE A 50 -2.03 -3.61 3.22
CA ILE A 50 -2.87 -2.54 2.70
C ILE A 50 -4.28 -3.06 2.48
N SER A 51 -5.21 -2.13 2.39
CA SER A 51 -6.60 -2.42 2.07
C SER A 51 -6.96 -1.74 0.76
N ALA A 52 -7.70 -2.46 -0.07
CA ALA A 52 -8.24 -1.89 -1.28
C ALA A 52 -9.66 -1.43 -0.99
N LEU A 53 -9.94 -0.19 -1.31
CA LEU A 53 -11.25 0.41 -1.10
C LEU A 53 -11.94 0.62 -2.42
N PRO A 54 -13.27 0.79 -2.42
CA PRO A 54 -13.99 1.05 -3.67
C PRO A 54 -13.41 2.26 -4.39
N GLY A 55 -13.38 2.22 -5.71
CA GLY A 55 -12.87 3.30 -6.51
C GLY A 55 -11.37 3.26 -6.71
N ARG A 56 -10.77 2.11 -6.52
CA ARG A 56 -9.33 1.91 -6.68
C ARG A 56 -8.51 2.77 -5.74
N ILE A 57 -8.99 2.89 -4.52
CA ILE A 57 -8.29 3.61 -3.48
C ILE A 57 -7.62 2.60 -2.57
N TYR A 58 -6.39 2.85 -2.19
CA TYR A 58 -5.62 1.96 -1.32
C TYR A 58 -5.15 2.73 -0.10
N ARG A 59 -5.11 2.03 1.01
CA ARG A 59 -4.57 2.65 2.23
C ARG A 59 -3.84 1.59 3.05
N SER A 60 -2.88 2.01 3.84
CA SER A 60 -2.17 1.07 4.67
C SER A 60 -3.08 0.60 5.80
N LYS A 61 -2.96 -0.66 6.12
CA LYS A 61 -3.59 -1.22 7.30
C LYS A 61 -2.65 -0.96 8.43
N THR A 62 -2.96 -0.06 9.20
CA THR A 62 -2.10 0.23 10.23
C THR A 62 -2.26 -0.68 11.23
N ILE A 63 -1.94 -0.98 11.48
CA ILE A 63 -2.02 -1.68 12.34
C ILE A 63 -2.09 -1.59 13.42
N GLY A 64 -1.92 -1.12 13.53
CA GLY A 64 -1.98 -1.03 14.55
C GLY A 64 -2.86 -1.55 15.23
N THR A 65 -3.14 -1.44 15.01
CA THR A 65 -3.98 -1.77 15.48
C THR A 65 -3.94 -2.79 15.98
N ALA A 66 -3.44 -2.95 15.94
CA ALA A 66 -3.43 -3.88 16.35
C ALA A 66 -3.49 -3.98 17.61
N LEU A 67 -3.40 -3.52 17.72
CA LEU A 67 -3.45 -3.62 18.67
C LEU A 67 -4.20 -3.83 19.31
N SER A 68 -4.46 -3.70 19.15
CA SER A 68 -5.12 -3.80 19.73
C SER A 68 -5.45 -4.50 20.32
N GLY A 69 -5.35 -4.68 20.43
CA GLY A 69 -5.67 -5.37 20.97
C GLY A 69 -5.70 -5.77 21.73
N TYR A 70 -5.60 -5.84 21.93
CA TYR A 70 -5.77 -6.34 22.71
C TYR A 70 -5.75 -6.46 23.21
#